data_186c6acf86a79d825a1d2cb367d32d44
#
_entry.id   186c6acf86a79d825a1d2cb367d32d44
#
_cell.length_a   1.000
_cell.length_b   1.000
_cell.length_c   1.000
_cell.angle_alpha   90.00
_cell.angle_beta   90.00
_cell.angle_gamma   90.00
#
_symmetry.space_group_name_H-M   'P 1'
#
loop_
_entity.id
_entity.type
_entity.pdbx_description
1 polymer ?
#
loop_
_entity_poly.entity_id
_entity_poly.type
_entity_poly.pdbx_seq_one_letter_code
_entity_poly.pdbx_strand_id
1 'polypeptide(L)'
;RQRTTHTGSAESQPEESDPMQLLKTVRKNTVFVQARTQHNSACIHVPTYAGRKPLHIKVQAHSGNATVILPHSFNGLISWNVENGSFNMSPGAASHAQRVDNNPSKRHGTMRMIVDPDLPAWMTGNGRRGDVCQISTHTGRVYVCMSGEKRSSGKKGCVIC
;
A
#
# COMPACT_ATOMS: atom_id res chain seq x y z
N ARG A 1 -14.00 -59.21 38.43
CA ARG A 1 -14.68 -57.87 38.23
C ARG A 1 -13.63 -56.87 37.97
N GLN A 2 -13.44 -56.50 36.70
CA GLN A 2 -12.58 -55.38 36.29
C GLN A 2 -13.46 -54.16 36.01
N ARG A 3 -13.12 -53.06 36.66
CA ARG A 3 -13.72 -51.72 36.42
C ARG A 3 -12.81 -50.98 35.42
N THR A 4 -13.27 -50.73 34.26
CA THR A 4 -12.67 -49.81 33.29
C THR A 4 -13.17 -48.39 33.54
N THR A 5 -12.23 -47.49 33.88
CA THR A 5 -12.49 -46.04 33.99
C THR A 5 -12.19 -45.41 32.61
N HIS A 6 -13.24 -44.91 31.98
CA HIS A 6 -13.10 -44.06 30.79
C HIS A 6 -12.71 -42.64 31.23
N THR A 7 -11.49 -42.24 30.84
CA THR A 7 -11.05 -40.84 30.91
C THR A 7 -11.45 -40.14 29.64
N GLY A 8 -12.45 -39.27 29.73
CA GLY A 8 -12.86 -38.42 28.62
C GLY A 8 -11.84 -37.31 28.39
N SER A 9 -11.17 -37.35 27.26
CA SER A 9 -10.36 -36.23 26.76
C SER A 9 -11.28 -35.14 26.25
N ALA A 10 -11.27 -33.99 26.90
CA ALA A 10 -11.91 -32.78 26.41
C ALA A 10 -11.09 -32.25 25.22
N GLU A 11 -11.62 -32.44 24.05
CA GLU A 11 -11.12 -31.89 22.78
C GLU A 11 -11.47 -30.40 22.76
N SER A 12 -10.45 -29.56 22.99
CA SER A 12 -10.56 -28.11 22.90
C SER A 12 -10.74 -27.72 21.44
N GLN A 13 -11.93 -27.36 21.04
CA GLN A 13 -12.21 -26.75 19.74
C GLN A 13 -11.43 -25.42 19.64
N PRO A 14 -10.73 -25.15 18.52
CA PRO A 14 -10.16 -23.83 18.28
C PRO A 14 -11.28 -22.81 18.17
N GLU A 15 -11.27 -21.79 19.01
CA GLU A 15 -12.16 -20.63 18.93
C GLU A 15 -12.03 -20.01 17.54
N GLU A 16 -13.07 -20.12 16.75
CA GLU A 16 -13.25 -19.49 15.46
C GLU A 16 -13.32 -17.96 15.69
N SER A 17 -12.15 -17.31 15.54
CA SER A 17 -12.05 -15.87 15.74
C SER A 17 -12.91 -15.15 14.71
N ASP A 18 -13.94 -14.47 15.18
CA ASP A 18 -14.87 -13.66 14.39
C ASP A 18 -14.11 -12.73 13.42
N PRO A 19 -14.29 -12.87 12.10
CA PRO A 19 -13.58 -12.07 11.09
C PRO A 19 -13.82 -10.57 11.25
N MET A 20 -14.93 -10.15 11.87
CA MET A 20 -15.21 -8.75 12.20
C MET A 20 -14.30 -8.21 13.31
N GLN A 21 -13.90 -9.03 14.27
CA GLN A 21 -12.94 -8.63 15.32
C GLN A 21 -11.54 -8.49 14.76
N LEU A 22 -11.14 -9.35 13.84
CA LEU A 22 -9.85 -9.27 13.16
C LEU A 22 -9.72 -7.97 12.34
N LEU A 23 -10.77 -7.56 11.64
CA LEU A 23 -10.83 -6.29 10.90
C LEU A 23 -10.74 -5.06 11.82
N LYS A 24 -11.35 -5.09 13.00
CA LYS A 24 -11.26 -4.00 13.99
C LYS A 24 -9.85 -3.89 14.58
N THR A 25 -9.17 -4.99 14.81
CA THR A 25 -7.80 -5.02 15.36
C THR A 25 -6.77 -4.52 14.35
N VAL A 26 -6.93 -4.85 13.07
CA VAL A 26 -6.07 -4.36 11.98
C VAL A 26 -6.19 -2.84 11.83
N ARG A 27 -7.39 -2.27 11.96
CA ARG A 27 -7.60 -0.81 11.87
C ARG A 27 -6.96 -0.02 13.01
N LYS A 28 -6.88 -0.56 14.23
CA LYS A 28 -6.28 0.13 15.39
C LYS A 28 -4.76 0.32 15.29
N ASN A 29 -4.08 -0.48 14.47
CA ASN A 29 -2.61 -0.48 14.37
C ASN A 29 -2.06 0.03 13.03
N THR A 30 -2.87 0.69 12.22
CA THR A 30 -2.48 1.20 10.90
C THR A 30 -2.66 2.71 10.85
N VAL A 31 -1.69 3.43 10.30
CA VAL A 31 -1.85 4.85 9.97
C VAL A 31 -2.51 4.95 8.60
N PHE A 32 -3.67 5.59 8.54
CA PHE A 32 -4.45 5.71 7.33
C PHE A 32 -4.46 7.15 6.83
N VAL A 33 -4.03 7.36 5.57
CA VAL A 33 -4.02 8.65 4.89
C VAL A 33 -4.86 8.52 3.62
N GLN A 34 -5.88 9.37 3.47
CA GLN A 34 -6.76 9.31 2.32
C GLN A 34 -6.97 10.70 1.69
N ALA A 35 -6.93 10.75 0.35
CA ALA A 35 -7.39 11.88 -0.44
C ALA A 35 -8.40 11.40 -1.49
N ARG A 36 -9.48 12.15 -1.65
CA ARG A 36 -10.49 11.89 -2.68
C ARG A 36 -10.93 13.20 -3.32
N THR A 37 -11.01 13.21 -4.65
CA THR A 37 -11.51 14.35 -5.42
C THR A 37 -12.37 13.88 -6.59
N GLN A 38 -13.33 14.69 -7.01
CA GLN A 38 -14.18 14.42 -8.17
C GLN A 38 -13.68 15.11 -9.43
N HIS A 39 -13.26 16.36 -9.33
CA HIS A 39 -13.01 17.21 -10.50
C HIS A 39 -11.59 17.77 -10.60
N ASN A 40 -10.76 17.57 -9.59
CA ASN A 40 -9.40 18.13 -9.51
C ASN A 40 -8.34 17.05 -9.30
N SER A 41 -7.09 17.43 -9.45
CA SER A 41 -5.99 16.55 -9.08
C SER A 41 -5.94 16.32 -7.57
N ALA A 42 -5.64 15.08 -7.19
CA ALA A 42 -5.40 14.69 -5.81
C ALA A 42 -3.91 14.51 -5.59
N CYS A 43 -3.39 15.03 -4.48
CA CYS A 43 -2.00 14.83 -4.09
C CYS A 43 -1.88 14.46 -2.62
N ILE A 44 -1.08 13.45 -2.33
CA ILE A 44 -0.65 13.10 -0.97
C ILE A 44 0.87 13.17 -0.93
N HIS A 45 1.38 13.93 0.01
CA HIS A 45 2.80 13.98 0.30
C HIS A 45 3.04 13.52 1.74
N VAL A 46 3.78 12.42 1.88
CA VAL A 46 4.27 11.92 3.18
C VAL A 46 5.80 12.11 3.20
N PRO A 47 6.30 13.24 3.75
CA PRO A 47 7.71 13.58 3.63
C PRO A 47 8.62 12.64 4.41
N THR A 48 8.23 12.31 5.63
CA THR A 48 8.93 11.38 6.52
C THR A 48 7.91 10.59 7.32
N TYR A 49 8.20 9.32 7.50
CA TYR A 49 7.40 8.45 8.35
C TYR A 49 8.34 7.50 9.11
N ALA A 50 8.52 7.77 10.40
CA ALA A 50 9.34 6.96 11.30
C ALA A 50 8.49 6.04 12.20
N GLY A 51 7.21 5.91 11.90
CA GLY A 51 6.28 5.12 12.70
C GLY A 51 6.55 3.61 12.58
N ARG A 52 6.31 2.89 13.67
CA ARG A 52 6.36 1.42 13.70
C ARG A 52 5.07 0.76 13.15
N LYS A 53 4.06 1.55 12.84
CA LYS A 53 2.77 1.06 12.34
C LYS A 53 2.79 1.05 10.82
N PRO A 54 2.13 0.08 10.17
CA PRO A 54 1.96 0.11 8.72
C PRO A 54 1.26 1.39 8.26
N LEU A 55 1.71 1.92 7.13
CA LEU A 55 1.13 3.10 6.49
C LEU A 55 0.19 2.66 5.36
N HIS A 56 -1.06 3.09 5.41
CA HIS A 56 -2.03 2.83 4.35
C HIS A 56 -2.43 4.14 3.69
N ILE A 57 -2.00 4.33 2.46
CA ILE A 57 -2.31 5.50 1.63
C ILE A 57 -3.39 5.12 0.61
N LYS A 58 -4.44 5.93 0.51
CA LYS A 58 -5.47 5.76 -0.50
C LYS A 58 -5.74 7.07 -1.21
N VAL A 59 -5.53 7.10 -2.54
CA VAL A 59 -5.81 8.25 -3.39
C VAL A 59 -6.85 7.89 -4.44
N GLN A 60 -7.89 8.69 -4.54
CA GLN A 60 -8.94 8.52 -5.53
C GLN A 60 -9.22 9.86 -6.22
N ALA A 61 -9.02 9.92 -7.53
CA ALA A 61 -9.44 11.04 -8.36
C ALA A 61 -10.44 10.55 -9.41
N HIS A 62 -11.57 11.21 -9.58
CA HIS A 62 -12.48 10.85 -10.66
C HIS A 62 -11.99 11.48 -11.98
N SER A 63 -11.88 12.79 -12.05
CA SER A 63 -11.25 13.46 -13.20
C SER A 63 -10.11 14.34 -12.71
N GLY A 64 -8.89 14.02 -13.18
CA GLY A 64 -7.67 14.70 -12.75
C GLY A 64 -6.54 13.74 -12.42
N ASN A 65 -5.37 14.30 -12.15
CA ASN A 65 -4.20 13.51 -11.83
C ASN A 65 -4.17 13.09 -10.36
N ALA A 66 -3.67 11.91 -10.09
CA ALA A 66 -3.42 11.43 -8.73
C ALA A 66 -1.89 11.34 -8.52
N THR A 67 -1.37 12.12 -7.58
CA THR A 67 0.05 12.14 -7.25
C THR A 67 0.27 11.64 -5.83
N VAL A 68 1.24 10.74 -5.66
CA VAL A 68 1.65 10.26 -4.34
C VAL A 68 3.15 10.44 -4.20
N ILE A 69 3.56 11.13 -3.14
CA ILE A 69 4.96 11.29 -2.75
C ILE A 69 5.17 10.44 -1.50
N LEU A 70 5.88 9.33 -1.69
CA LEU A 70 6.11 8.32 -0.65
C LEU A 70 7.31 8.68 0.21
N PRO A 71 7.29 8.38 1.52
CA PRO A 71 8.46 8.52 2.37
C PRO A 71 9.54 7.49 1.99
N HIS A 72 10.79 7.81 2.25
CA HIS A 72 11.90 6.86 2.03
C HIS A 72 11.78 5.57 2.85
N SER A 73 11.03 5.60 3.94
CA SER A 73 10.77 4.42 4.77
C SER A 73 9.62 3.55 4.27
N PHE A 74 8.97 3.92 3.13
CA PHE A 74 7.87 3.13 2.59
C PHE A 74 8.37 1.76 2.11
N ASN A 75 7.77 0.71 2.67
CA ASN A 75 8.11 -0.67 2.32
C ASN A 75 6.83 -1.50 2.24
N GLY A 76 6.37 -1.79 1.04
CA GLY A 76 5.11 -2.48 0.88
C GLY A 76 4.60 -2.53 -0.56
N LEU A 77 3.28 -2.53 -0.71
CA LEU A 77 2.62 -2.69 -2.00
C LEU A 77 2.05 -1.37 -2.52
N ILE A 78 2.26 -1.12 -3.80
CA ILE A 78 1.59 -0.06 -4.55
C ILE A 78 0.67 -0.74 -5.55
N SER A 79 -0.62 -0.44 -5.48
CA SER A 79 -1.61 -0.86 -6.47
C SER A 79 -2.23 0.36 -7.14
N TRP A 80 -2.42 0.27 -8.45
CA TRP A 80 -3.04 1.35 -9.23
C TRP A 80 -4.14 0.83 -10.13
N ASN A 81 -5.14 1.69 -10.33
CA ASN A 81 -6.19 1.48 -11.31
C ASN A 81 -6.49 2.79 -12.03
N VAL A 82 -6.25 2.83 -13.34
CA VAL A 82 -6.44 4.00 -14.21
C VAL A 82 -7.33 3.59 -15.37
N GLU A 83 -8.54 4.09 -15.46
CA GLU A 83 -9.43 3.72 -16.55
C GLU A 83 -9.02 4.41 -17.87
N ASN A 84 -8.85 5.73 -17.84
CA ASN A 84 -8.46 6.53 -19.00
C ASN A 84 -7.23 7.38 -18.67
N GLY A 85 -6.03 6.87 -18.97
CA GLY A 85 -4.80 7.57 -18.67
C GLY A 85 -3.60 6.66 -18.56
N SER A 86 -2.66 7.00 -17.70
CA SER A 86 -1.44 6.25 -17.52
C SER A 86 -0.90 6.30 -16.09
N PHE A 87 -0.20 5.25 -15.71
CA PHE A 87 0.61 5.17 -14.50
C PHE A 87 2.07 5.47 -14.83
N ASN A 88 2.70 6.31 -14.02
CA ASN A 88 4.10 6.69 -14.13
C ASN A 88 4.76 6.70 -12.76
N MET A 89 6.04 6.40 -12.73
CA MET A 89 6.89 6.51 -11.53
C MET A 89 8.08 7.42 -11.82
N SER A 90 8.56 8.09 -10.78
CA SER A 90 9.85 8.77 -10.85
C SER A 90 11.00 7.76 -10.96
N PRO A 91 12.18 8.15 -11.46
CA PRO A 91 13.35 7.26 -11.52
C PRO A 91 13.73 6.69 -10.14
N GLY A 92 13.68 7.48 -9.07
CA GLY A 92 13.97 7.00 -7.73
C GLY A 92 12.91 6.01 -7.21
N ALA A 93 11.63 6.28 -7.42
CA ALA A 93 10.60 5.30 -7.09
C ALA A 93 10.75 4.02 -7.90
N ALA A 94 11.05 4.13 -9.19
CA ALA A 94 11.21 2.97 -10.08
C ALA A 94 12.41 2.08 -9.70
N SER A 95 13.50 2.66 -9.17
CA SER A 95 14.69 1.89 -8.75
C SER A 95 14.42 0.95 -7.57
N HIS A 96 13.41 1.26 -6.76
CA HIS A 96 13.00 0.45 -5.60
C HIS A 96 11.80 -0.46 -5.89
N ALA A 97 11.20 -0.36 -7.09
CA ALA A 97 10.00 -1.07 -7.45
C ALA A 97 10.30 -2.45 -8.06
N GLN A 98 9.71 -3.48 -7.50
CA GLN A 98 9.70 -4.82 -8.06
C GLN A 98 8.29 -5.17 -8.54
N ARG A 99 8.19 -5.72 -9.74
CA ARG A 99 6.90 -6.17 -10.28
C ARG A 99 6.41 -7.39 -9.53
N VAL A 100 5.15 -7.35 -9.13
CA VAL A 100 4.46 -8.50 -8.51
C VAL A 100 3.56 -9.18 -9.54
N ASP A 101 2.95 -8.40 -10.43
CA ASP A 101 2.07 -8.93 -11.46
C ASP A 101 2.86 -9.41 -12.67
N ASN A 102 2.48 -10.55 -13.24
CA ASN A 102 3.08 -11.11 -14.44
C ASN A 102 2.81 -10.25 -15.69
N ASN A 103 1.76 -9.42 -15.66
CA ASN A 103 1.38 -8.56 -16.77
C ASN A 103 0.82 -7.20 -16.32
N PRO A 104 1.63 -6.35 -15.65
CA PRO A 104 1.18 -5.03 -15.25
C PRO A 104 0.94 -4.18 -16.51
N SER A 105 -0.23 -3.61 -16.60
CA SER A 105 -0.56 -2.66 -17.66
C SER A 105 -0.32 -1.22 -17.18
N LYS A 106 -0.27 -0.26 -18.11
CA LYS A 106 -0.25 1.16 -17.76
C LYS A 106 -1.54 1.61 -17.06
N ARG A 107 -2.60 0.78 -17.13
CA ARG A 107 -3.91 1.09 -16.56
C ARG A 107 -4.12 0.47 -15.19
N HIS A 108 -3.64 -0.74 -14.96
CA HIS A 108 -3.78 -1.41 -13.65
C HIS A 108 -2.57 -2.29 -13.38
N GLY A 109 -2.28 -2.50 -12.11
CA GLY A 109 -1.21 -3.38 -11.69
C GLY A 109 -0.87 -3.22 -10.20
N THR A 110 0.07 -4.04 -9.78
CA THR A 110 0.61 -4.05 -8.44
C THR A 110 2.12 -4.17 -8.48
N MET A 111 2.79 -3.36 -7.71
CA MET A 111 4.24 -3.41 -7.50
C MET A 111 4.57 -3.48 -6.03
N ARG A 112 5.68 -4.12 -5.71
CA ARG A 112 6.28 -4.09 -4.38
C ARG A 112 7.39 -3.04 -4.37
N MET A 113 7.38 -2.17 -3.38
CA MET A 113 8.49 -1.27 -3.08
C MET A 113 9.35 -1.90 -1.99
N ILE A 114 10.64 -2.03 -2.25
CA ILE A 114 11.65 -2.50 -1.28
C ILE A 114 12.73 -1.43 -1.23
N VAL A 115 12.66 -0.58 -0.23
CA VAL A 115 13.65 0.51 -0.06
C VAL A 115 14.83 0.02 0.77
N ASP A 116 14.58 -0.83 1.76
CA ASP A 116 15.62 -1.38 2.63
C ASP A 116 15.56 -2.92 2.57
N PRO A 117 16.52 -3.57 1.90
CA PRO A 117 16.58 -5.02 1.80
C PRO A 117 16.93 -5.71 3.13
N ASP A 118 17.54 -4.99 4.07
CA ASP A 118 17.95 -5.52 5.38
C ASP A 118 16.81 -5.50 6.40
N LEU A 119 15.66 -4.95 6.04
CA LEU A 119 14.48 -5.03 6.90
C LEU A 119 14.06 -6.48 7.12
N PRO A 120 13.80 -6.86 8.38
CA PRO A 120 13.37 -8.21 8.72
C PRO A 120 12.18 -8.67 7.88
N ALA A 121 12.16 -9.93 7.48
CA ALA A 121 11.12 -10.51 6.61
C ALA A 121 9.68 -10.33 7.15
N TRP A 122 9.50 -10.13 8.47
CA TRP A 122 8.21 -9.81 9.06
C TRP A 122 7.75 -8.37 8.79
N MET A 123 8.68 -7.43 8.52
CA MET A 123 8.36 -6.07 8.05
C MET A 123 8.14 -6.02 6.53
N THR A 124 8.81 -6.89 5.78
CA THR A 124 8.62 -7.03 4.32
C THR A 124 7.51 -8.02 3.97
N GLY A 125 6.88 -8.59 4.99
CA GLY A 125 6.00 -9.75 4.92
C GLY A 125 4.88 -9.65 3.89
N ASN A 126 4.58 -10.77 3.31
CA ASN A 126 3.54 -11.06 2.31
C ASN A 126 2.19 -10.37 2.59
N GLY A 127 2.10 -9.06 2.34
CA GLY A 127 0.85 -8.30 2.27
C GLY A 127 0.10 -8.03 3.56
N ARG A 128 0.43 -8.65 4.68
CA ARG A 128 -0.38 -8.51 5.91
C ARG A 128 0.13 -7.47 6.93
N ARG A 129 1.37 -7.01 6.83
CA ARG A 129 1.95 -6.05 7.79
C ARG A 129 2.82 -4.96 7.15
N GLY A 130 2.98 -4.92 5.84
CA GLY A 130 3.71 -3.89 5.12
C GLY A 130 2.84 -2.66 4.84
N ASP A 131 3.48 -1.61 4.34
CA ASP A 131 2.80 -0.43 3.86
C ASP A 131 1.95 -0.75 2.62
N VAL A 132 0.87 -0.02 2.44
CA VAL A 132 -0.03 -0.18 1.28
C VAL A 132 -0.34 1.19 0.69
N CYS A 133 -0.16 1.31 -0.61
CA CYS A 133 -0.57 2.50 -1.36
C CYS A 133 -1.54 2.08 -2.47
N GLN A 134 -2.76 2.57 -2.41
CA GLN A 134 -3.81 2.34 -3.41
C GLN A 134 -4.13 3.63 -4.12
N ILE A 135 -4.01 3.63 -5.45
CA ILE A 135 -4.23 4.82 -6.25
C ILE A 135 -5.22 4.49 -7.36
N SER A 136 -6.27 5.27 -7.49
CA SER A 136 -7.23 5.11 -8.57
C SER A 136 -7.60 6.45 -9.20
N THR A 137 -7.73 6.46 -10.54
CA THR A 137 -8.30 7.58 -11.28
C THR A 137 -9.16 7.06 -12.44
N HIS A 138 -10.30 7.69 -12.68
CA HIS A 138 -11.11 7.39 -13.85
C HIS A 138 -10.50 8.05 -15.09
N THR A 139 -10.20 9.37 -15.02
CA THR A 139 -9.58 10.09 -16.14
C THR A 139 -8.42 10.92 -15.63
N GLY A 140 -7.19 10.62 -16.09
CA GLY A 140 -6.00 11.34 -15.67
C GLY A 140 -4.76 10.45 -15.58
N ARG A 141 -3.72 11.00 -14.97
CA ARG A 141 -2.43 10.31 -14.80
C ARG A 141 -2.19 10.02 -13.32
N VAL A 142 -1.71 8.84 -13.04
CA VAL A 142 -1.15 8.49 -11.73
C VAL A 142 0.35 8.71 -11.77
N TYR A 143 0.87 9.40 -10.77
CA TYR A 143 2.29 9.63 -10.60
C TYR A 143 2.75 9.30 -9.19
N VAL A 144 3.77 8.45 -9.09
CA VAL A 144 4.37 8.05 -7.81
C VAL A 144 5.84 8.48 -7.80
N CYS A 145 6.25 9.16 -6.73
CA CYS A 145 7.63 9.56 -6.53
C CYS A 145 8.04 9.38 -5.07
N MET A 146 9.36 9.40 -4.82
CA MET A 146 9.91 9.36 -3.46
C MET A 146 10.08 10.78 -2.92
N SER A 147 9.89 10.93 -1.62
CA SER A 147 10.18 12.19 -0.93
C SER A 147 11.66 12.56 -1.10
N GLY A 148 11.94 13.85 -1.29
CA GLY A 148 13.32 14.36 -1.44
C GLY A 148 13.96 14.15 -2.81
N GLU A 149 13.30 13.53 -3.79
CA GLU A 149 13.81 13.49 -5.15
C GLU A 149 13.91 14.89 -5.75
N LYS A 150 15.10 15.23 -6.23
CA LYS A 150 15.32 16.47 -6.99
C LYS A 150 14.50 16.39 -8.28
N ARG A 151 13.61 17.33 -8.47
CA ARG A 151 12.84 17.46 -9.71
C ARG A 151 13.84 17.64 -10.85
N SER A 152 13.85 16.74 -11.80
CA SER A 152 14.51 16.98 -13.07
C SER A 152 13.79 18.14 -13.75
N SER A 153 14.44 19.28 -13.88
CA SER A 153 13.92 20.55 -14.38
C SER A 153 13.57 20.56 -15.89
N GLY A 154 13.20 19.40 -16.45
CA GLY A 154 13.06 19.21 -17.89
C GLY A 154 11.70 18.82 -18.43
N LYS A 155 10.70 18.45 -17.62
CA LYS A 155 9.36 18.15 -18.16
C LYS A 155 8.27 18.69 -17.26
N LYS A 156 7.49 19.63 -17.77
CA LYS A 156 6.24 20.15 -17.23
C LYS A 156 5.34 18.97 -16.81
N GLY A 157 5.15 18.75 -15.51
CA GLY A 157 4.26 17.64 -15.12
C GLY A 157 4.12 17.32 -13.66
N CYS A 158 4.88 17.89 -12.75
CA CYS A 158 4.55 17.77 -11.34
C CYS A 158 3.89 19.08 -10.88
N VAL A 159 2.57 19.08 -10.86
CA VAL A 159 1.81 20.18 -10.25
C VAL A 159 2.13 20.13 -8.75
N ILE A 160 2.55 21.26 -8.26
CA ILE A 160 2.84 21.55 -6.86
C ILE A 160 1.59 21.21 -6.03
N CYS A 161 1.77 20.38 -5.02
CA CYS A 161 0.87 20.36 -3.88
C CYS A 161 1.25 21.50 -2.94
#